data_73c5bde70069622a352601bf32e7d76b
#
_entry.id   73c5bde70069622a352601bf32e7d76b
#
_cell.length_a   1.000
_cell.length_b   1.000
_cell.length_c   1.000
_cell.angle_alpha   90.00
_cell.angle_beta   90.00
_cell.angle_gamma   90.00
#
_symmetry.space_group_name_H-M   'P 1'
#
loop_
_entity.id
_entity.type
_entity.pdbx_description
1 polymer ?
#
loop_
_entity_poly.entity_id
_entity_poly.type
_entity_poly.pdbx_seq_one_letter_code
_entity_poly.pdbx_strand_id
1 'polypeptide(L)'
;MKRENFKTCEQSGFCRRNRAYADAASSLGSSWSSPFTLDYKTVNVKKGVLVGNIQKFVDDGQPLIDLPLTIRFQEHGVARITIDEARRQKGDIQLRHESLARKERYNEVADWALIGQSKPDSSIKSAISEEETVVSYGPSQKYKAIIRHKPFSIDFERDGERQIKMNGNGWMNYEHWRPKTEKVKKEEKNKTEETGEGQQTEDSSNQVEEEEETEDESTWWEESFGGNTDSKPKGPESVGLDITFPNYAHVYGIPGHTGPLSLKETR
;
A
#
# COMPACT_ATOMS: atom_id res chain seq x y z
N MET A 1 14.21 29.43 -2.90
CA MET A 1 13.55 28.31 -3.57
C MET A 1 12.19 28.81 -3.99
N LYS A 2 11.82 28.72 -5.27
CA LYS A 2 10.53 29.21 -5.77
C LYS A 2 9.45 28.17 -5.44
N ARG A 3 8.47 28.58 -4.66
CA ARG A 3 7.41 27.70 -4.14
C ARG A 3 6.54 27.12 -5.27
N GLU A 4 6.36 27.87 -6.33
CA GLU A 4 5.63 27.48 -7.53
C GLU A 4 6.25 26.29 -8.30
N ASN A 5 7.50 25.95 -8.03
CA ASN A 5 8.17 24.82 -8.68
C ASN A 5 7.87 23.46 -8.03
N PHE A 6 7.08 23.44 -6.96
CA PHE A 6 6.78 22.23 -6.20
C PHE A 6 5.28 22.03 -6.06
N LYS A 7 4.81 20.83 -6.34
CA LYS A 7 3.42 20.43 -6.08
C LYS A 7 3.13 20.56 -4.59
N THR A 8 1.97 21.11 -4.27
CA THR A 8 1.37 20.92 -2.94
C THR A 8 0.72 19.54 -2.85
N CYS A 9 0.37 19.13 -1.63
CA CYS A 9 -0.34 17.88 -1.42
C CYS A 9 -1.71 17.85 -2.13
N GLU A 10 -2.40 19.00 -2.20
CA GLU A 10 -3.68 19.14 -2.89
C GLU A 10 -3.56 19.01 -4.41
N GLN A 11 -2.40 19.37 -4.97
CA GLN A 11 -2.10 19.25 -6.40
C GLN A 11 -1.61 17.86 -6.79
N SER A 12 -1.26 17.00 -5.82
CA SER A 12 -0.74 15.66 -6.05
C SER A 12 -1.85 14.62 -5.99
N GLY A 13 -2.07 13.88 -7.06
CA GLY A 13 -3.01 12.77 -7.11
C GLY A 13 -2.73 11.70 -6.05
N PHE A 14 -1.45 11.45 -5.78
CA PHE A 14 -1.02 10.57 -4.68
C PHE A 14 -1.61 11.00 -3.32
N CYS A 15 -1.45 12.26 -2.94
CA CYS A 15 -1.97 12.75 -1.66
C CYS A 15 -3.49 12.73 -1.61
N ARG A 16 -4.15 13.17 -2.68
CA ARG A 16 -5.62 13.18 -2.73
C ARG A 16 -6.19 11.79 -2.52
N ARG A 17 -5.74 10.80 -3.30
CA ARG A 17 -6.23 9.42 -3.18
C ARG A 17 -5.98 8.80 -1.81
N ASN A 18 -4.77 8.94 -1.27
CA ASN A 18 -4.49 8.36 0.04
C ASN A 18 -5.22 9.07 1.19
N ARG A 19 -5.44 10.39 1.09
CA ARG A 19 -6.27 11.12 2.06
C ARG A 19 -7.72 10.72 1.96
N ALA A 20 -8.30 10.70 0.76
CA ALA A 20 -9.68 10.25 0.57
C ALA A 20 -9.92 8.85 1.14
N TYR A 21 -8.99 7.93 0.91
CA TYR A 21 -9.04 6.59 1.50
C TYR A 21 -9.00 6.60 3.03
N ALA A 22 -8.09 7.38 3.63
CA ALA A 22 -7.97 7.49 5.08
C ALA A 22 -9.18 8.21 5.70
N ASP A 23 -9.70 9.23 5.04
CA ASP A 23 -10.89 10.00 5.49
C ASP A 23 -12.15 9.11 5.41
N ALA A 24 -12.32 8.32 4.35
CA ALA A 24 -13.40 7.34 4.25
C ALA A 24 -13.32 6.30 5.37
N ALA A 25 -12.13 5.73 5.62
CA ALA A 25 -11.92 4.79 6.71
C ALA A 25 -12.22 5.40 8.07
N SER A 26 -11.80 6.64 8.30
CA SER A 26 -12.03 7.35 9.56
C SER A 26 -13.51 7.71 9.76
N SER A 27 -14.20 8.10 8.69
CA SER A 27 -15.63 8.46 8.73
C SER A 27 -16.52 7.27 9.07
N LEU A 28 -16.18 6.10 8.58
CA LEU A 28 -16.90 4.85 8.89
C LEU A 28 -16.59 4.33 10.30
N GLY A 29 -15.48 4.76 10.91
CA GLY A 29 -15.11 4.39 12.27
C GLY A 29 -15.17 2.87 12.52
N SER A 30 -16.03 2.43 13.44
CA SER A 30 -16.21 1.00 13.76
C SER A 30 -16.86 0.17 12.65
N SER A 31 -17.48 0.81 11.67
CA SER A 31 -18.04 0.13 10.48
C SER A 31 -17.01 -0.05 9.37
N TRP A 32 -15.83 0.54 9.50
CA TRP A 32 -14.74 0.32 8.56
C TRP A 32 -14.22 -1.10 8.63
N SER A 33 -14.10 -1.73 7.49
CA SER A 33 -13.41 -3.01 7.35
C SER A 33 -12.32 -2.88 6.29
N SER A 34 -11.09 -3.15 6.67
CA SER A 34 -9.98 -3.18 5.72
C SER A 34 -10.25 -4.19 4.59
N PRO A 35 -10.04 -3.81 3.32
CA PRO A 35 -10.23 -4.73 2.21
C PRO A 35 -9.15 -5.83 2.11
N PHE A 36 -8.18 -5.84 3.02
CA PHE A 36 -7.06 -6.77 2.98
C PHE A 36 -7.24 -7.91 3.98
N THR A 37 -7.14 -9.14 3.47
CA THR A 37 -7.25 -10.38 4.26
C THR A 37 -6.08 -11.30 3.91
N LEU A 38 -5.43 -11.88 4.91
CA LEU A 38 -4.44 -12.94 4.67
C LEU A 38 -5.16 -14.27 4.52
N ASP A 39 -5.00 -14.93 3.39
CA ASP A 39 -5.52 -16.30 3.21
C ASP A 39 -4.69 -17.28 4.05
N TYR A 40 -5.26 -17.71 5.18
CA TYR A 40 -4.57 -18.58 6.14
C TYR A 40 -4.16 -19.93 5.53
N LYS A 41 -4.86 -20.41 4.51
CA LYS A 41 -4.54 -21.67 3.82
C LYS A 41 -3.23 -21.60 3.04
N THR A 42 -2.79 -20.39 2.71
CA THR A 42 -1.52 -20.13 2.03
C THR A 42 -0.36 -19.91 2.99
N VAL A 43 -0.65 -19.77 4.30
CA VAL A 43 0.37 -19.51 5.31
C VAL A 43 1.25 -20.73 5.53
N ASN A 44 2.53 -20.53 5.38
CA ASN A 44 3.55 -21.54 5.66
C ASN A 44 4.72 -20.91 6.44
N VAL A 45 5.11 -21.55 7.53
CA VAL A 45 6.21 -21.09 8.39
C VAL A 45 7.30 -22.13 8.40
N LYS A 46 8.47 -21.79 7.87
CA LYS A 46 9.61 -22.71 7.77
C LYS A 46 10.94 -21.98 7.86
N LYS A 47 11.86 -22.49 8.68
CA LYS A 47 13.25 -22.01 8.76
C LYS A 47 13.36 -20.49 8.93
N GLY A 48 12.61 -19.90 9.86
CA GLY A 48 12.65 -18.47 10.13
C GLY A 48 11.92 -17.59 9.10
N VAL A 49 11.16 -18.19 8.19
CA VAL A 49 10.41 -17.45 7.16
C VAL A 49 8.95 -17.86 7.20
N LEU A 50 8.07 -16.86 7.25
CA LEU A 50 6.65 -17.01 6.98
C LEU A 50 6.37 -16.52 5.57
N VAL A 51 5.60 -17.28 4.80
CA VAL A 51 5.03 -16.86 3.52
C VAL A 51 3.52 -17.02 3.56
N GLY A 52 2.82 -16.23 2.76
CA GLY A 52 1.37 -16.28 2.62
C GLY A 52 0.92 -15.31 1.53
N ASN A 53 -0.38 -15.31 1.20
CA ASN A 53 -0.97 -14.39 0.23
C ASN A 53 -1.99 -13.49 0.93
N ILE A 54 -1.76 -12.18 0.85
CA ILE A 54 -2.75 -11.19 1.24
C ILE A 54 -3.64 -10.94 0.02
N GLN A 55 -4.94 -11.02 0.20
CA GLN A 55 -5.94 -10.75 -0.83
C GLN A 55 -6.58 -9.39 -0.58
N LYS A 56 -6.67 -8.57 -1.62
CA LYS A 56 -7.46 -7.34 -1.60
C LYS A 56 -8.82 -7.63 -2.18
N PHE A 57 -9.86 -7.32 -1.41
CA PHE A 57 -11.25 -7.47 -1.83
C PHE A 57 -11.83 -6.14 -2.29
N VAL A 58 -12.76 -6.19 -3.23
CA VAL A 58 -13.66 -5.11 -3.62
C VAL A 58 -15.11 -5.53 -3.34
N ASP A 59 -16.04 -4.64 -3.53
CA ASP A 59 -17.44 -4.74 -3.09
C ASP A 59 -18.21 -5.99 -3.55
N ASP A 60 -17.74 -6.68 -4.59
CA ASP A 60 -18.35 -7.92 -5.09
C ASP A 60 -17.98 -9.19 -4.31
N GLY A 61 -17.14 -9.06 -3.29
CA GLY A 61 -16.68 -10.17 -2.45
C GLY A 61 -15.69 -11.11 -3.11
N GLN A 62 -15.22 -10.80 -4.33
CA GLN A 62 -14.15 -11.54 -4.99
C GLN A 62 -12.79 -10.87 -4.75
N PRO A 63 -11.70 -11.64 -4.60
CA PRO A 63 -10.38 -11.06 -4.47
C PRO A 63 -9.96 -10.40 -5.78
N LEU A 64 -9.60 -9.11 -5.71
CA LEU A 64 -9.13 -8.36 -6.86
C LEU A 64 -7.70 -8.73 -7.26
N ILE A 65 -6.83 -8.89 -6.26
CA ILE A 65 -5.42 -9.25 -6.43
C ILE A 65 -4.90 -10.06 -5.25
N ASP A 66 -3.86 -10.83 -5.52
CA ASP A 66 -3.04 -11.50 -4.52
C ASP A 66 -1.72 -10.73 -4.34
N LEU A 67 -1.38 -10.44 -3.09
CA LEU A 67 -0.15 -9.80 -2.67
C LEU A 67 0.68 -10.79 -1.85
N PRO A 68 1.71 -11.40 -2.43
CA PRO A 68 2.61 -12.27 -1.69
C PRO A 68 3.21 -11.57 -0.48
N LEU A 69 3.01 -12.17 0.69
CA LEU A 69 3.61 -11.77 1.96
C LEU A 69 4.80 -12.66 2.26
N THR A 70 5.91 -12.05 2.62
CA THR A 70 7.05 -12.74 3.21
C THR A 70 7.48 -12.03 4.48
N ILE A 71 7.55 -12.76 5.60
CA ILE A 71 8.13 -12.25 6.85
C ILE A 71 9.36 -13.10 7.18
N ARG A 72 10.52 -12.45 7.27
CA ARG A 72 11.78 -13.08 7.65
C ARG A 72 12.10 -12.71 9.09
N PHE A 73 12.03 -13.68 9.99
CA PHE A 73 12.41 -13.53 11.39
C PHE A 73 13.90 -13.81 11.53
N GLN A 74 14.63 -12.91 12.18
CA GLN A 74 16.07 -12.97 12.30
C GLN A 74 16.48 -13.31 13.73
N GLU A 75 17.64 -13.97 13.89
CA GLU A 75 18.17 -14.42 15.19
C GLU A 75 18.24 -13.31 16.26
N HIS A 76 18.43 -12.06 15.84
CA HIS A 76 18.54 -10.90 16.75
C HIS A 76 17.21 -10.23 17.10
N GLY A 77 16.07 -10.82 16.69
CA GLY A 77 14.75 -10.29 17.04
C GLY A 77 14.21 -9.26 16.04
N VAL A 78 14.82 -9.12 14.87
CA VAL A 78 14.30 -8.29 13.77
C VAL A 78 13.36 -9.12 12.92
N ALA A 79 12.23 -8.53 12.52
CA ALA A 79 11.33 -9.10 11.51
C ALA A 79 11.33 -8.20 10.27
N ARG A 80 11.66 -8.76 9.11
CA ARG A 80 11.56 -8.08 7.82
C ARG A 80 10.30 -8.52 7.11
N ILE A 81 9.41 -7.57 6.84
CA ILE A 81 8.16 -7.80 6.12
C ILE A 81 8.33 -7.32 4.68
N THR A 82 7.91 -8.13 3.74
CA THR A 82 7.83 -7.79 2.33
C THR A 82 6.44 -8.16 1.82
N ILE A 83 5.74 -7.20 1.24
CA ILE A 83 4.47 -7.39 0.54
C ILE A 83 4.68 -6.84 -0.86
N ASP A 84 4.43 -7.66 -1.88
CA ASP A 84 4.62 -7.29 -3.28
C ASP A 84 3.46 -7.80 -4.13
N GLU A 85 3.41 -7.43 -5.39
CA GLU A 85 2.46 -8.01 -6.33
C GLU A 85 2.91 -9.41 -6.75
N ALA A 86 1.94 -10.33 -6.92
CA ALA A 86 2.23 -11.63 -7.48
C ALA A 86 2.88 -11.48 -8.85
N ARG A 87 4.00 -12.16 -9.06
CA ARG A 87 4.60 -12.29 -10.40
C ARG A 87 3.63 -13.07 -11.26
N ARG A 88 3.05 -12.41 -12.26
CA ARG A 88 2.15 -13.07 -13.19
C ARG A 88 2.90 -14.10 -14.01
N GLN A 89 2.34 -15.29 -14.14
CA GLN A 89 2.96 -16.36 -14.91
C GLN A 89 2.84 -16.07 -16.41
N LYS A 90 3.83 -16.55 -17.17
CA LYS A 90 3.85 -16.51 -18.63
C LYS A 90 2.58 -17.20 -19.18
N GLY A 91 1.68 -16.43 -19.81
CA GLY A 91 0.41 -16.95 -20.32
C GLY A 91 -0.82 -16.19 -19.90
N ASP A 92 -0.73 -15.29 -18.92
CA ASP A 92 -1.79 -14.36 -18.58
C ASP A 92 -1.98 -13.36 -19.73
N ILE A 93 -3.06 -13.53 -20.47
CA ILE A 93 -3.36 -12.86 -21.75
C ILE A 93 -3.43 -11.33 -21.64
N GLN A 94 -3.52 -10.77 -20.45
CA GLN A 94 -3.64 -9.32 -20.22
C GLN A 94 -2.32 -8.57 -20.08
N LEU A 95 -1.18 -9.25 -20.04
CA LEU A 95 0.12 -8.60 -19.97
C LEU A 95 0.96 -8.85 -21.20
N ARG A 96 0.76 -8.04 -22.23
CA ARG A 96 1.63 -7.98 -23.42
C ARG A 96 3.05 -7.44 -23.13
N HIS A 97 3.41 -7.19 -21.88
CA HIS A 97 4.68 -6.58 -21.50
C HIS A 97 5.38 -7.42 -20.44
N GLU A 98 6.00 -8.52 -20.85
CA GLU A 98 6.91 -9.33 -20.02
C GLU A 98 8.08 -8.49 -19.44
N SER A 99 8.44 -7.39 -20.10
CA SER A 99 9.48 -6.46 -19.65
C SER A 99 9.10 -5.62 -18.43
N LEU A 100 7.84 -5.69 -17.99
CA LEU A 100 7.30 -4.89 -16.91
C LEU A 100 7.14 -5.67 -15.60
N ALA A 101 7.62 -6.93 -15.54
CA ALA A 101 7.82 -7.57 -14.25
C ALA A 101 8.68 -6.64 -13.39
N ARG A 102 8.17 -6.19 -12.24
CA ARG A 102 8.99 -5.43 -11.30
C ARG A 102 10.27 -6.20 -11.05
N LYS A 103 11.40 -5.62 -11.43
CA LYS A 103 12.66 -6.03 -10.83
C LYS A 103 12.51 -5.79 -9.33
N GLU A 104 13.06 -6.66 -8.52
CA GLU A 104 13.05 -6.58 -7.06
C GLU A 104 13.77 -5.31 -6.58
N ARG A 105 13.14 -4.15 -6.80
CA ARG A 105 13.69 -2.84 -6.42
C ARG A 105 14.00 -2.73 -4.93
N TYR A 106 13.26 -3.49 -4.14
CA TYR A 106 13.35 -3.40 -2.68
C TYR A 106 14.49 -4.21 -2.06
N ASN A 107 15.20 -5.01 -2.84
CA ASN A 107 16.36 -5.74 -2.36
C ASN A 107 17.66 -4.92 -2.48
N GLU A 108 17.72 -3.96 -3.37
CA GLU A 108 18.93 -3.14 -3.59
C GLU A 108 19.35 -2.39 -2.32
N VAL A 109 18.41 -1.82 -1.57
CA VAL A 109 18.71 -1.07 -0.34
C VAL A 109 19.26 -1.99 0.75
N ALA A 110 18.75 -3.22 0.84
CA ALA A 110 19.24 -4.19 1.81
C ALA A 110 20.67 -4.64 1.50
N ASP A 111 21.01 -4.80 0.24
CA ASP A 111 22.35 -5.19 -0.21
C ASP A 111 23.41 -4.10 0.04
N TRP A 112 23.00 -2.86 0.09
CA TRP A 112 23.85 -1.71 0.37
C TRP A 112 24.02 -1.44 1.86
N ALA A 113 22.89 -1.53 2.63
CA ALA A 113 22.82 -1.08 4.02
C ALA A 113 23.23 -2.16 5.02
N LEU A 114 23.21 -3.43 4.61
CA LEU A 114 23.50 -4.55 5.50
C LEU A 114 24.87 -5.14 5.18
N ILE A 115 25.73 -5.25 6.19
CA ILE A 115 26.98 -5.99 6.10
C ILE A 115 26.68 -7.49 6.22
N GLY A 116 26.70 -8.17 5.09
CA GLY A 116 26.38 -9.59 5.00
C GLY A 116 24.87 -9.89 4.97
N GLN A 117 24.52 -11.14 4.81
CA GLN A 117 23.11 -11.57 4.83
C GLN A 117 22.67 -11.83 6.27
N SER A 118 21.55 -11.24 6.64
CA SER A 118 20.93 -11.55 7.93
C SER A 118 20.50 -13.01 7.99
N LYS A 119 20.84 -13.68 9.07
CA LYS A 119 20.51 -15.10 9.27
C LYS A 119 19.09 -15.24 9.78
N PRO A 120 18.23 -16.04 9.10
CA PRO A 120 16.92 -16.36 9.62
C PRO A 120 17.04 -17.14 10.94
N ASP A 121 16.15 -16.84 11.88
CA ASP A 121 16.03 -17.62 13.12
C ASP A 121 15.37 -18.97 12.84
N SER A 122 16.18 -20.02 12.79
CA SER A 122 15.68 -21.38 12.57
C SER A 122 14.98 -21.98 13.79
N SER A 123 15.07 -21.34 14.96
CA SER A 123 14.52 -21.80 16.24
C SER A 123 13.09 -21.31 16.51
N ILE A 124 12.48 -20.59 15.56
CA ILE A 124 11.13 -20.04 15.72
C ILE A 124 10.13 -21.13 16.07
N LYS A 125 9.13 -20.76 16.89
CA LYS A 125 7.95 -21.56 17.13
C LYS A 125 6.74 -20.86 16.51
N SER A 126 5.88 -21.61 15.86
CA SER A 126 4.67 -21.05 15.25
C SER A 126 3.44 -21.87 15.57
N ALA A 127 2.31 -21.18 15.68
CA ALA A 127 0.98 -21.75 15.74
C ALA A 127 0.12 -21.03 14.69
N ILE A 128 -0.59 -21.80 13.88
CA ILE A 128 -1.46 -21.29 12.81
C ILE A 128 -2.88 -21.72 13.13
N SER A 129 -3.81 -20.77 13.18
CA SER A 129 -5.25 -20.99 13.26
C SER A 129 -5.93 -20.36 12.04
N GLU A 130 -7.23 -20.43 11.96
CA GLU A 130 -8.01 -19.71 10.93
C GLU A 130 -8.00 -18.20 11.15
N GLU A 131 -7.90 -17.75 12.39
CA GLU A 131 -8.01 -16.34 12.77
C GLU A 131 -6.67 -15.62 12.76
N GLU A 132 -5.61 -16.31 13.22
CA GLU A 132 -4.29 -15.72 13.38
C GLU A 132 -3.15 -16.75 13.27
N THR A 133 -1.98 -16.23 12.93
CA THR A 133 -0.72 -16.96 13.02
C THR A 133 0.17 -16.27 14.06
N VAL A 134 0.63 -17.03 15.03
CA VAL A 134 1.54 -16.55 16.09
C VAL A 134 2.92 -17.13 15.85
N VAL A 135 3.95 -16.28 15.84
CA VAL A 135 5.35 -16.69 15.70
C VAL A 135 6.17 -16.12 16.85
N SER A 136 6.81 -16.98 17.63
CA SER A 136 7.80 -16.61 18.65
C SER A 136 9.21 -16.73 18.07
N TYR A 137 10.05 -15.74 18.25
CA TYR A 137 11.36 -15.65 17.60
C TYR A 137 12.38 -14.84 18.41
N GLY A 138 13.63 -14.85 17.92
CA GLY A 138 14.75 -14.14 18.51
C GLY A 138 15.27 -14.77 19.80
N PRO A 139 16.24 -14.13 20.48
CA PRO A 139 16.90 -14.66 21.66
C PRO A 139 15.90 -15.02 22.75
N SER A 140 15.95 -16.27 23.23
CA SER A 140 15.02 -16.82 24.23
C SER A 140 13.54 -16.73 23.81
N GLN A 141 13.25 -16.52 22.52
CA GLN A 141 11.89 -16.38 21.99
C GLN A 141 11.04 -15.29 22.67
N LYS A 142 11.71 -14.23 23.12
CA LYS A 142 11.06 -13.10 23.81
C LYS A 142 10.25 -12.19 22.89
N TYR A 143 10.45 -12.28 21.57
CA TYR A 143 9.67 -11.55 20.59
C TYR A 143 8.56 -12.44 20.04
N LYS A 144 7.41 -11.84 19.81
CA LYS A 144 6.26 -12.50 19.23
C LYS A 144 5.67 -11.63 18.13
N ALA A 145 5.36 -12.24 16.98
CA ALA A 145 4.55 -11.63 15.95
C ALA A 145 3.19 -12.33 15.93
N ILE A 146 2.13 -11.55 16.06
CA ILE A 146 0.75 -12.02 15.98
C ILE A 146 0.16 -11.45 14.70
N ILE A 147 -0.02 -12.30 13.70
CA ILE A 147 -0.49 -11.95 12.37
C ILE A 147 -1.97 -12.31 12.32
N ARG A 148 -2.86 -11.31 12.40
CA ARG A 148 -4.30 -11.53 12.21
C ARG A 148 -4.61 -11.61 10.73
N HIS A 149 -5.51 -12.51 10.40
CA HIS A 149 -5.82 -12.81 9.01
C HIS A 149 -6.93 -11.92 8.46
N LYS A 150 -7.97 -11.65 9.25
CA LYS A 150 -9.11 -10.84 8.79
C LYS A 150 -9.64 -9.91 9.90
N PRO A 151 -9.55 -8.60 9.74
CA PRO A 151 -8.72 -7.92 8.73
C PRO A 151 -7.23 -8.19 8.96
N PHE A 152 -6.43 -8.11 7.88
CA PHE A 152 -4.99 -8.31 7.98
C PHE A 152 -4.35 -7.24 8.85
N SER A 153 -3.63 -7.67 9.89
CA SER A 153 -2.80 -6.80 10.74
C SER A 153 -1.70 -7.59 11.43
N ILE A 154 -0.67 -6.92 11.91
CA ILE A 154 0.43 -7.56 12.65
C ILE A 154 0.70 -6.79 13.93
N ASP A 155 0.68 -7.49 15.06
CA ASP A 155 1.17 -6.99 16.34
C ASP A 155 2.55 -7.59 16.62
N PHE A 156 3.48 -6.76 17.07
CA PHE A 156 4.78 -7.21 17.59
C PHE A 156 4.86 -6.98 19.09
N GLU A 157 5.17 -8.04 19.80
CA GLU A 157 5.36 -8.03 21.25
C GLU A 157 6.81 -8.31 21.60
N ARG A 158 7.24 -7.75 22.72
CA ARG A 158 8.49 -8.07 23.39
C ARG A 158 8.24 -8.31 24.88
N ASP A 159 8.66 -9.45 25.37
CA ASP A 159 8.44 -9.88 26.76
C ASP A 159 6.95 -9.80 27.19
N GLY A 160 6.02 -10.11 26.26
CA GLY A 160 4.57 -10.09 26.48
C GLY A 160 3.91 -8.71 26.33
N GLU A 161 4.67 -7.66 26.11
CA GLU A 161 4.14 -6.30 25.89
C GLU A 161 4.15 -5.93 24.41
N ARG A 162 3.01 -5.41 23.92
CA ARG A 162 2.89 -4.92 22.54
C ARG A 162 3.73 -3.68 22.35
N GLN A 163 4.62 -3.72 21.35
CA GLN A 163 5.54 -2.64 21.00
C GLN A 163 5.13 -1.91 19.74
N ILE A 164 4.64 -2.65 18.74
CA ILE A 164 4.29 -2.12 17.42
C ILE A 164 3.00 -2.80 16.96
N LYS A 165 2.11 -2.02 16.37
CA LYS A 165 0.95 -2.52 15.66
C LYS A 165 0.97 -1.97 14.23
N MET A 166 0.99 -2.86 13.27
CA MET A 166 0.97 -2.56 11.84
C MET A 166 -0.42 -2.84 11.27
N ASN A 167 -0.96 -1.92 10.51
CA ASN A 167 -2.33 -1.94 9.96
C ASN A 167 -3.41 -2.10 11.05
N GLY A 168 -3.19 -1.46 12.19
CA GLY A 168 -4.10 -1.59 13.33
C GLY A 168 -5.42 -0.89 13.16
N ASN A 169 -5.42 0.18 12.38
CA ASN A 169 -6.62 0.92 12.02
C ASN A 169 -7.22 0.42 10.70
N GLY A 170 -6.56 -0.52 10.03
CA GLY A 170 -7.00 -1.05 8.75
C GLY A 170 -6.81 -0.07 7.59
N TRP A 171 -5.87 0.85 7.70
CA TRP A 171 -5.62 1.88 6.68
C TRP A 171 -4.57 1.46 5.65
N MET A 172 -4.20 0.19 5.64
CA MET A 172 -3.35 -0.31 4.56
C MET A 172 -4.03 -0.03 3.23
N ASN A 173 -3.32 0.66 2.35
CA ASN A 173 -3.71 0.89 0.97
C ASN A 173 -2.58 0.43 0.06
N TYR A 174 -2.91 -0.33 -0.96
CA TYR A 174 -1.96 -0.82 -1.93
C TYR A 174 -2.55 -0.61 -3.33
N GLU A 175 -1.98 0.34 -4.08
CA GLU A 175 -2.31 0.57 -5.47
C GLU A 175 -1.52 -0.41 -6.33
N HIS A 176 -2.22 -1.36 -6.91
CA HIS A 176 -1.63 -2.39 -7.76
C HIS A 176 -1.59 -1.93 -9.22
N TRP A 177 -0.71 -2.51 -10.01
CA TRP A 177 -0.63 -2.25 -11.42
C TRP A 177 -1.88 -2.72 -12.15
N ARG A 178 -2.39 -1.87 -13.03
CA ARG A 178 -3.60 -2.12 -13.80
C ARG A 178 -3.52 -1.46 -15.17
N PRO A 179 -4.08 -2.08 -16.21
CA PRO A 179 -4.19 -1.45 -17.52
C PRO A 179 -5.19 -0.31 -17.46
N LYS A 180 -4.97 0.71 -18.31
CA LYS A 180 -5.93 1.77 -18.53
C LYS A 180 -7.24 1.18 -19.05
N THR A 181 -8.37 1.54 -18.44
CA THR A 181 -9.67 1.00 -18.85
C THR A 181 -10.09 1.56 -20.23
N GLU A 182 -10.93 0.81 -20.95
CA GLU A 182 -11.45 1.26 -22.25
C GLU A 182 -12.29 2.56 -22.15
N LYS A 183 -12.95 2.77 -21.00
CA LYS A 183 -13.73 3.98 -20.73
C LYS A 183 -12.80 5.21 -20.68
N VAL A 184 -11.72 5.15 -19.95
CA VAL A 184 -10.72 6.23 -19.86
C VAL A 184 -10.06 6.50 -21.21
N LYS A 185 -9.75 5.45 -21.98
CA LYS A 185 -9.20 5.60 -23.33
C LYS A 185 -10.14 6.34 -24.30
N LYS A 186 -11.46 6.14 -24.17
CA LYS A 186 -12.47 6.83 -24.99
C LYS A 186 -12.60 8.30 -24.59
N GLU A 187 -12.59 8.61 -23.32
CA GLU A 187 -12.65 9.99 -22.81
C GLU A 187 -11.44 10.82 -23.25
N GLU A 188 -10.25 10.23 -23.25
CA GLU A 188 -9.06 10.91 -23.76
C GLU A 188 -9.10 11.17 -25.26
N LYS A 189 -9.64 10.23 -26.07
CA LYS A 189 -9.81 10.45 -27.50
C LYS A 189 -10.77 11.60 -27.77
N ASN A 190 -11.90 11.65 -27.06
CA ASN A 190 -12.88 12.72 -27.22
C ASN A 190 -12.30 14.08 -26.83
N LYS A 191 -11.56 14.18 -25.72
CA LYS A 191 -10.87 15.44 -25.33
C LYS A 191 -9.84 15.90 -26.36
N THR A 192 -9.21 14.99 -27.09
CA THR A 192 -8.21 15.33 -28.12
C THR A 192 -8.89 15.81 -29.42
N GLU A 193 -10.10 15.35 -29.71
CA GLU A 193 -10.87 15.75 -30.88
C GLU A 193 -11.56 17.12 -30.66
N GLU A 194 -12.00 17.44 -29.45
CA GLU A 194 -12.61 18.74 -29.11
C GLU A 194 -11.63 19.91 -29.07
N THR A 195 -10.34 19.68 -28.91
CA THR A 195 -9.33 20.74 -28.99
C THR A 195 -8.97 21.17 -30.41
N GLY A 196 -9.57 20.56 -31.43
CA GLY A 196 -9.32 20.82 -32.86
C GLY A 196 -10.27 21.78 -33.56
N GLU A 197 -11.46 22.05 -33.01
CA GLU A 197 -12.42 22.94 -33.67
C GLU A 197 -13.03 23.93 -32.67
N GLY A 198 -12.67 25.20 -32.83
CA GLY A 198 -13.30 26.27 -32.08
C GLY A 198 -14.69 26.59 -32.65
N GLN A 199 -15.70 26.66 -31.80
CA GLN A 199 -16.72 27.74 -31.86
C GLN A 199 -17.67 27.70 -30.66
N GLN A 200 -17.95 28.91 -30.17
CA GLN A 200 -18.86 29.29 -29.09
C GLN A 200 -20.32 28.89 -29.40
N THR A 201 -21.04 28.50 -28.35
CA THR A 201 -22.39 29.06 -28.08
C THR A 201 -22.78 28.84 -26.62
N GLU A 202 -23.19 29.95 -26.00
CA GLU A 202 -23.87 30.04 -24.73
C GLU A 202 -25.25 29.33 -24.82
N ASP A 203 -25.67 28.61 -23.82
CA ASP A 203 -26.85 28.96 -23.01
C ASP A 203 -27.06 28.05 -21.80
N SER A 204 -27.61 28.67 -20.79
CA SER A 204 -27.84 28.28 -19.42
C SER A 204 -28.90 27.21 -19.22
N SER A 205 -28.68 26.30 -18.27
CA SER A 205 -29.71 26.01 -17.26
C SER A 205 -29.11 25.29 -16.05
N ASN A 206 -29.25 25.92 -14.89
CA ASN A 206 -28.95 25.39 -13.56
C ASN A 206 -29.73 24.09 -13.30
N GLN A 207 -29.00 23.00 -13.13
CA GLN A 207 -29.38 21.93 -12.22
C GLN A 207 -28.15 21.65 -11.36
N VAL A 208 -28.25 22.03 -10.08
CA VAL A 208 -27.32 21.64 -9.04
C VAL A 208 -27.66 20.18 -8.74
N GLU A 209 -27.11 19.26 -9.50
CA GLU A 209 -26.91 17.90 -9.05
C GLU A 209 -25.68 17.95 -8.14
N GLU A 210 -25.80 17.52 -6.89
CA GLU A 210 -24.68 17.19 -6.03
C GLU A 210 -23.92 16.06 -6.75
N GLU A 211 -22.96 16.42 -7.61
CA GLU A 211 -21.97 15.50 -8.13
C GLU A 211 -21.15 15.05 -6.92
N GLU A 212 -21.38 13.84 -6.42
CA GLU A 212 -20.33 13.11 -5.72
C GLU A 212 -19.09 13.29 -6.58
N GLU A 213 -18.06 13.96 -6.05
CA GLU A 213 -16.75 14.11 -6.71
C GLU A 213 -16.15 12.72 -6.92
N THR A 214 -16.58 12.03 -7.96
CA THR A 214 -15.92 10.82 -8.43
C THR A 214 -14.53 11.25 -8.86
N GLU A 215 -13.51 10.72 -8.20
CA GLU A 215 -12.12 11.01 -8.55
C GLU A 215 -11.95 10.89 -10.07
N ASP A 216 -11.44 11.95 -10.69
CA ASP A 216 -11.14 11.95 -12.12
C ASP A 216 -10.06 10.89 -12.40
N GLU A 217 -10.50 9.71 -12.83
CA GLU A 217 -9.62 8.58 -13.13
C GLU A 217 -8.59 8.92 -14.22
N SER A 218 -8.78 9.98 -14.99
CA SER A 218 -7.84 10.40 -16.02
C SER A 218 -6.48 10.78 -15.44
N THR A 219 -6.44 11.26 -14.21
CA THR A 219 -5.19 11.63 -13.51
C THR A 219 -4.40 10.43 -12.99
N TRP A 220 -4.95 9.23 -13.07
CA TRP A 220 -4.29 8.03 -12.55
C TRP A 220 -3.11 7.59 -13.42
N TRP A 221 -3.20 7.79 -14.73
CA TRP A 221 -2.15 7.38 -15.67
C TRP A 221 -1.26 8.53 -16.11
N GLU A 222 -1.74 9.77 -16.01
CA GLU A 222 -0.98 10.97 -16.35
C GLU A 222 -1.24 12.07 -15.34
N GLU A 223 -0.19 12.80 -14.96
CA GLU A 223 -0.29 13.89 -14.02
C GLU A 223 0.60 15.04 -14.48
N SER A 224 -0.01 16.19 -14.77
CA SER A 224 0.71 17.37 -15.28
C SER A 224 0.95 18.41 -14.19
N PHE A 225 2.13 19.01 -14.19
CA PHE A 225 2.49 20.11 -13.30
C PHE A 225 3.63 20.94 -13.88
N GLY A 226 3.50 22.27 -13.86
CA GLY A 226 4.56 23.19 -14.28
C GLY A 226 5.02 22.99 -15.74
N GLY A 227 4.12 22.58 -16.62
CA GLY A 227 4.42 22.33 -18.03
C GLY A 227 5.05 20.96 -18.31
N ASN A 228 5.20 20.10 -17.28
CA ASN A 228 5.68 18.74 -17.44
C ASN A 228 4.52 17.75 -17.17
N THR A 229 4.55 16.62 -17.87
CA THR A 229 3.57 15.53 -17.67
C THR A 229 4.31 14.26 -17.28
N ASP A 230 3.93 13.72 -16.13
CA ASP A 230 4.39 12.41 -15.66
C ASP A 230 3.44 11.34 -16.18
N SER A 231 3.95 10.40 -16.97
CA SER A 231 3.20 9.26 -17.45
C SER A 231 3.37 8.06 -16.52
N LYS A 232 2.26 7.43 -16.16
CA LYS A 232 2.19 6.24 -15.31
C LYS A 232 1.51 5.10 -16.08
N PRO A 233 2.20 4.45 -17.02
CA PRO A 233 1.57 3.52 -17.97
C PRO A 233 0.89 2.31 -17.31
N LYS A 234 1.15 2.08 -16.03
CA LYS A 234 0.57 1.00 -15.22
C LYS A 234 -0.38 1.50 -14.14
N GLY A 235 -0.75 2.78 -14.20
CA GLY A 235 -1.56 3.44 -13.19
C GLY A 235 -0.78 3.81 -11.93
N PRO A 236 -1.49 4.30 -10.93
CA PRO A 236 -0.89 4.68 -9.64
C PRO A 236 -0.34 3.45 -8.91
N GLU A 237 0.75 3.64 -8.17
CA GLU A 237 1.50 2.57 -7.50
C GLU A 237 1.96 2.97 -6.09
N SER A 238 1.10 3.70 -5.37
CA SER A 238 1.39 4.09 -4.00
C SER A 238 1.07 2.99 -2.99
N VAL A 239 1.73 3.07 -1.84
CA VAL A 239 1.47 2.21 -0.69
C VAL A 239 1.28 3.09 0.53
N GLY A 240 0.18 2.90 1.25
CA GLY A 240 -0.11 3.48 2.55
C GLY A 240 -0.17 2.41 3.62
N LEU A 241 0.24 2.73 4.83
CA LEU A 241 0.19 1.82 5.98
C LEU A 241 0.16 2.62 7.28
N ASP A 242 -0.72 2.25 8.18
CA ASP A 242 -0.69 2.75 9.55
C ASP A 242 0.22 1.89 10.44
N ILE A 243 1.03 2.57 11.24
CA ILE A 243 1.88 1.94 12.26
C ILE A 243 1.68 2.68 13.58
N THR A 244 1.29 1.93 14.60
CA THR A 244 1.09 2.45 15.95
C THR A 244 2.18 1.91 16.87
N PHE A 245 2.70 2.78 17.71
CA PHE A 245 3.66 2.46 18.77
C PHE A 245 2.97 2.67 20.13
N PRO A 246 2.20 1.68 20.62
CA PRO A 246 1.53 1.80 21.90
C PRO A 246 2.60 1.93 23.01
N ASN A 247 2.32 2.72 24.03
CA ASN A 247 3.21 2.96 25.16
C ASN A 247 4.42 3.88 24.89
N TYR A 248 4.54 4.50 23.70
CA TYR A 248 5.58 5.46 23.39
C TYR A 248 5.00 6.86 23.20
N ALA A 249 5.48 7.82 23.99
CA ALA A 249 5.07 9.23 23.87
C ALA A 249 5.77 9.94 22.71
N HIS A 250 6.91 9.42 22.26
CA HIS A 250 7.71 10.02 21.19
C HIS A 250 8.21 8.96 20.22
N VAL A 251 8.07 9.24 18.95
CA VAL A 251 8.62 8.44 17.85
C VAL A 251 9.54 9.32 17.02
N TYR A 252 10.73 8.81 16.72
CA TYR A 252 11.75 9.51 15.95
C TYR A 252 12.13 8.68 14.73
N GLY A 253 12.53 9.33 13.65
CA GLY A 253 12.96 8.66 12.42
C GLY A 253 12.58 9.45 11.19
N ILE A 254 12.47 8.78 10.04
CA ILE A 254 12.14 9.38 8.74
C ILE A 254 13.10 10.56 8.43
N PRO A 255 14.36 10.30 8.06
CA PRO A 255 15.34 11.33 7.78
C PRO A 255 14.89 12.20 6.59
N GLY A 256 15.28 13.48 6.60
CA GLY A 256 15.00 14.38 5.49
C GLY A 256 13.60 15.00 5.46
N HIS A 257 12.82 14.91 6.56
CA HIS A 257 11.53 15.59 6.67
C HIS A 257 11.66 17.00 7.27
N THR A 258 10.72 17.88 6.95
CA THR A 258 10.59 19.22 7.55
C THR A 258 9.55 19.13 8.67
N GLY A 259 9.97 19.32 9.90
CA GLY A 259 9.06 19.26 11.05
C GLY A 259 9.79 19.02 12.36
N PRO A 260 9.05 18.88 13.46
CA PRO A 260 9.65 18.53 14.74
C PRO A 260 10.37 17.18 14.67
N LEU A 261 11.47 17.05 15.43
CA LEU A 261 12.25 15.81 15.51
C LEU A 261 11.39 14.64 16.01
N SER A 262 10.52 14.90 17.00
CA SER A 262 9.47 13.95 17.40
C SER A 262 8.36 13.98 16.37
N LEU A 263 8.10 12.86 15.73
CA LEU A 263 7.05 12.73 14.73
C LEU A 263 5.69 12.99 15.39
N LYS A 264 4.84 13.72 14.69
CA LYS A 264 3.46 13.92 15.11
C LYS A 264 2.61 12.72 14.72
N GLU A 265 1.53 12.51 15.47
CA GLU A 265 0.48 11.62 14.99
C GLU A 265 -0.04 12.14 13.65
N THR A 266 -0.12 11.26 12.68
CA THR A 266 -0.72 11.53 11.37
C THR A 266 -2.16 11.03 11.41
N ARG A 267 -3.07 11.90 11.03
CA ARG A 267 -4.49 11.59 10.83
C ARG A 267 -4.77 11.58 9.35
#